data_2c4f4d1a7262f0fe04fcaf76081e639d
#
_entry.id   2c4f4d1a7262f0fe04fcaf76081e639d
#
_cell.length_a   1.000
_cell.length_b   1.000
_cell.length_c   1.000
_cell.angle_alpha   90.00
_cell.angle_beta   90.00
_cell.angle_gamma   90.00
#
_symmetry.space_group_name_H-M   'P 1'
#
loop_
_entity.id
_entity.type
_entity.pdbx_description
1 polymer ?
#
loop_
_entity_poly.entity_id
_entity_poly.type
_entity_poly.pdbx_seq_one_letter_code
_entity_poly.pdbx_strand_id
1 'polypeptide(L)'
;MKILQISDTHNKHHLLVNLPAADVIVHCGDFTEHGTEKEVLDFLNWFITLPYKHKIFVTGNHDTCLWDAKDIEDLPKNVHFLQDSECKIEGITFFGLAYNHSEQVIPPDADVLVSHEPPFMILDKDNNIHWGNADLKKKILEVKPRYHYFGHIHGAYGTEKHHGIVFSNAALFYESFQM
;
A
#
# COMPACT_ATOMS: atom_id res chain seq x y z
N MET A 1 6.29 -1.32 17.62
CA MET A 1 5.65 -0.46 16.61
C MET A 1 4.35 -1.08 16.19
N LYS A 2 3.25 -0.33 16.19
CA LYS A 2 1.92 -0.72 15.71
C LYS A 2 1.68 -0.07 14.34
N ILE A 3 1.24 -0.85 13.36
CA ILE A 3 1.01 -0.40 11.99
C ILE A 3 -0.49 -0.54 11.68
N LEU A 4 -1.10 0.51 11.15
CA LEU A 4 -2.41 0.49 10.53
C LEU A 4 -2.21 0.44 9.01
N GLN A 5 -2.83 -0.52 8.36
CA GLN A 5 -2.85 -0.64 6.90
C GLN A 5 -4.23 -0.26 6.35
N ILE A 6 -4.26 0.51 5.29
CA ILE A 6 -5.44 0.85 4.48
C ILE A 6 -5.05 0.80 3.00
N SER A 7 -6.03 0.67 2.12
CA SER A 7 -5.84 0.69 0.66
C SER A 7 -7.15 0.99 -0.05
N ASP A 8 -7.08 1.37 -1.33
CA ASP A 8 -8.23 1.43 -2.25
C ASP A 8 -9.33 2.39 -1.75
N THR A 9 -8.93 3.58 -1.33
CA THR A 9 -9.88 4.57 -0.82
C THR A 9 -10.64 5.33 -1.91
N HIS A 10 -10.15 5.35 -3.15
CA HIS A 10 -10.84 5.87 -4.34
C HIS A 10 -11.58 7.20 -4.06
N ASN A 11 -10.82 8.22 -3.60
CA ASN A 11 -11.37 9.54 -3.22
C ASN A 11 -12.38 9.54 -2.06
N LYS A 12 -12.57 8.42 -1.36
CA LYS A 12 -13.50 8.30 -0.23
C LYS A 12 -12.78 8.27 1.13
N HIS A 13 -11.49 8.61 1.16
CA HIS A 13 -10.67 8.62 2.38
C HIS A 13 -11.28 9.47 3.50
N HIS A 14 -12.04 10.54 3.17
CA HIS A 14 -12.75 11.38 4.13
C HIS A 14 -13.87 10.66 4.92
N LEU A 15 -14.32 9.48 4.42
CA LEU A 15 -15.30 8.63 5.13
C LEU A 15 -14.61 7.77 6.21
N LEU A 16 -13.28 7.65 6.19
CA LEU A 16 -12.52 6.94 7.20
C LEU A 16 -12.41 7.76 8.48
N VAL A 17 -13.47 7.78 9.25
CA VAL A 17 -13.53 8.41 10.57
C VAL A 17 -13.15 7.39 11.65
N ASN A 18 -12.62 7.86 12.79
CA ASN A 18 -12.25 7.01 13.94
C ASN A 18 -11.26 5.88 13.64
N LEU A 19 -10.28 6.14 12.79
CA LEU A 19 -9.20 5.19 12.51
C LEU A 19 -8.49 4.77 13.80
N PRO A 20 -8.14 3.47 13.96
CA PRO A 20 -7.44 2.99 15.16
C PRO A 20 -6.11 3.68 15.40
N ALA A 21 -5.75 3.88 16.66
CA ALA A 21 -4.43 4.42 17.01
C ALA A 21 -3.30 3.45 16.64
N ALA A 22 -2.27 3.96 15.97
CA ALA A 22 -1.06 3.26 15.57
C ALA A 22 0.15 4.21 15.54
N ASP A 23 1.35 3.68 15.42
CA ASP A 23 2.57 4.46 15.24
C ASP A 23 2.76 4.88 13.77
N VAL A 24 2.42 3.95 12.85
CA VAL A 24 2.55 4.11 11.40
C VAL A 24 1.22 3.81 10.74
N ILE A 25 0.83 4.64 9.76
CA ILE A 25 -0.22 4.29 8.81
C ILE A 25 0.41 4.04 7.43
N VAL A 26 -0.03 2.96 6.76
CA VAL A 26 0.40 2.59 5.41
C VAL A 26 -0.80 2.58 4.50
N HIS A 27 -0.75 3.31 3.38
CA HIS A 27 -1.74 3.27 2.30
C HIS A 27 -1.15 2.53 1.09
N CYS A 28 -1.79 1.43 0.68
CA CYS A 28 -1.26 0.53 -0.35
C CYS A 28 -1.76 0.85 -1.78
N GLY A 29 -1.99 2.13 -2.09
CA GLY A 29 -2.37 2.57 -3.44
C GLY A 29 -3.88 2.69 -3.65
N ASP A 30 -4.25 3.20 -4.83
CA ASP A 30 -5.62 3.53 -5.23
C ASP A 30 -6.31 4.50 -4.25
N PHE A 31 -5.61 5.58 -3.93
CA PHE A 31 -6.19 6.66 -3.15
C PHE A 31 -7.00 7.65 -4.02
N THR A 32 -6.78 7.67 -5.34
CA THR A 32 -7.56 8.42 -6.32
C THR A 32 -8.59 7.52 -7.02
N GLU A 33 -9.60 8.12 -7.66
CA GLU A 33 -10.56 7.44 -8.53
C GLU A 33 -10.17 7.55 -10.00
N HIS A 34 -9.69 8.75 -10.42
CA HIS A 34 -9.39 9.06 -11.81
C HIS A 34 -7.93 9.48 -12.05
N GLY A 35 -7.07 9.43 -11.03
CA GLY A 35 -5.65 9.75 -11.14
C GLY A 35 -5.35 11.21 -11.42
N THR A 36 -6.22 12.13 -11.05
CA THR A 36 -6.01 13.57 -11.28
C THR A 36 -5.16 14.20 -10.19
N GLU A 37 -4.37 15.24 -10.52
CA GLU A 37 -3.60 16.02 -9.54
C GLU A 37 -4.50 16.58 -8.43
N LYS A 38 -5.73 16.97 -8.74
CA LYS A 38 -6.68 17.47 -7.76
C LYS A 38 -7.03 16.41 -6.72
N GLU A 39 -7.24 15.16 -7.14
CA GLU A 39 -7.55 14.05 -6.24
C GLU A 39 -6.34 13.69 -5.37
N VAL A 40 -5.13 13.72 -5.95
CA VAL A 40 -3.88 13.53 -5.20
C VAL A 40 -3.72 14.61 -4.13
N LEU A 41 -3.94 15.87 -4.45
CA LEU A 41 -3.87 16.97 -3.49
C LEU A 41 -4.92 16.84 -2.39
N ASP A 42 -6.13 16.39 -2.72
CA ASP A 42 -7.20 16.14 -1.74
C ASP A 42 -6.80 15.03 -0.77
N PHE A 43 -6.29 13.90 -1.30
CA PHE A 43 -5.75 12.82 -0.48
C PHE A 43 -4.59 13.27 0.41
N LEU A 44 -3.60 13.97 -0.14
CA LEU A 44 -2.44 14.44 0.62
C LEU A 44 -2.83 15.39 1.74
N ASN A 45 -3.75 16.33 1.47
CA ASN A 45 -4.27 17.25 2.48
C ASN A 45 -4.92 16.50 3.65
N TRP A 46 -5.66 15.43 3.39
CA TRP A 46 -6.23 14.58 4.42
C TRP A 46 -5.15 13.74 5.11
N PHE A 47 -4.31 13.03 4.34
CA PHE A 47 -3.36 12.06 4.87
C PHE A 47 -2.30 12.68 5.77
N ILE A 48 -1.82 13.87 5.42
CA ILE A 48 -0.84 14.64 6.20
C ILE A 48 -1.40 15.01 7.58
N THR A 49 -2.70 15.30 7.70
CA THR A 49 -3.34 15.72 8.96
C THR A 49 -3.61 14.56 9.93
N LEU A 50 -3.53 13.32 9.47
CA LEU A 50 -3.79 12.16 10.34
C LEU A 50 -2.80 12.09 11.51
N PRO A 51 -3.25 11.68 12.72
CA PRO A 51 -2.45 11.74 13.94
C PRO A 51 -1.47 10.56 14.10
N TYR A 52 -0.82 10.14 13.01
CA TYR A 52 0.19 9.09 13.03
C TYR A 52 1.59 9.68 13.01
N LYS A 53 2.51 9.05 13.77
CA LYS A 53 3.90 9.48 13.87
C LYS A 53 4.60 9.40 12.51
N HIS A 54 4.32 8.34 11.74
CA HIS A 54 4.80 8.17 10.37
C HIS A 54 3.66 7.74 9.45
N LYS A 55 3.75 8.15 8.20
CA LYS A 55 2.76 7.89 7.16
C LYS A 55 3.49 7.43 5.90
N ILE A 56 3.09 6.29 5.35
CA ILE A 56 3.69 5.69 4.16
C ILE A 56 2.59 5.49 3.12
N PHE A 57 2.87 5.76 1.85
CA PHE A 57 1.97 5.43 0.77
C PHE A 57 2.73 5.06 -0.51
N VAL A 58 2.12 4.22 -1.32
CA VAL A 58 2.55 3.81 -2.66
C VAL A 58 1.44 4.15 -3.66
N THR A 59 1.73 4.12 -4.96
CA THR A 59 0.72 4.26 -6.01
C THR A 59 0.01 2.94 -6.31
N GLY A 60 -1.24 3.04 -6.73
CA GLY A 60 -2.00 1.97 -7.38
C GLY A 60 -2.30 2.26 -8.85
N ASN A 61 -3.16 1.44 -9.45
CA ASN A 61 -3.52 1.58 -10.87
C ASN A 61 -4.39 2.80 -11.17
N HIS A 62 -5.09 3.35 -10.19
CA HIS A 62 -5.86 4.58 -10.34
C HIS A 62 -5.02 5.85 -10.15
N ASP A 63 -3.83 5.77 -9.55
CA ASP A 63 -3.01 6.93 -9.20
C ASP A 63 -2.10 7.40 -10.36
N THR A 64 -2.66 7.46 -11.56
CA THR A 64 -1.92 7.57 -12.83
C THR A 64 -1.03 8.78 -12.96
N CYS A 65 -1.38 9.93 -12.38
CA CYS A 65 -0.55 11.14 -12.46
C CYS A 65 0.75 11.05 -11.66
N LEU A 66 0.89 10.02 -10.80
CA LEU A 66 2.10 9.79 -10.00
C LEU A 66 2.95 8.61 -10.46
N TRP A 67 2.57 7.87 -11.51
CA TRP A 67 3.30 6.67 -11.93
C TRP A 67 4.77 6.93 -12.26
N ASP A 68 5.08 8.07 -12.88
CA ASP A 68 6.45 8.45 -13.23
C ASP A 68 7.11 9.35 -12.18
N ALA A 69 6.41 9.68 -11.08
CA ALA A 69 6.94 10.53 -10.03
C ALA A 69 7.92 9.74 -9.15
N LYS A 70 9.13 10.23 -8.98
CA LYS A 70 10.12 9.63 -8.07
C LYS A 70 9.98 10.12 -6.64
N ASP A 71 9.51 11.33 -6.49
CA ASP A 71 9.25 11.99 -5.21
C ASP A 71 8.11 12.99 -5.36
N ILE A 72 7.65 13.53 -4.25
CA ILE A 72 6.69 14.62 -4.17
C ILE A 72 7.33 15.70 -3.31
N GLU A 73 7.50 16.89 -3.92
CA GLU A 73 8.10 18.03 -3.23
C GLU A 73 7.26 18.48 -2.02
N ASP A 74 7.92 19.08 -1.04
CA ASP A 74 7.31 19.67 0.16
C ASP A 74 6.50 18.71 1.06
N LEU A 75 6.65 17.40 0.93
CA LEU A 75 6.07 16.47 1.89
C LEU A 75 6.70 16.65 3.29
N PRO A 76 5.89 16.63 4.38
CA PRO A 76 6.42 16.61 5.74
C PRO A 76 7.38 15.43 5.94
N LYS A 77 8.44 15.62 6.72
CA LYS A 77 9.49 14.60 6.94
C LYS A 77 9.00 13.25 7.47
N ASN A 78 7.80 13.19 8.02
CA ASN A 78 7.16 11.98 8.52
C ASN A 78 6.15 11.37 7.56
N VAL A 79 6.07 11.89 6.31
CA VAL A 79 5.25 11.36 5.22
C VAL A 79 6.17 10.85 4.13
N HIS A 80 6.06 9.57 3.80
CA HIS A 80 6.95 8.86 2.90
C HIS A 80 6.16 8.36 1.70
N PHE A 81 6.39 8.97 0.54
CA PHE A 81 5.98 8.44 -0.75
C PHE A 81 7.03 7.44 -1.21
N LEU A 82 6.66 6.17 -1.35
CA LEU A 82 7.57 5.12 -1.77
C LEU A 82 7.25 4.67 -3.19
N GLN A 83 8.20 4.94 -4.09
CA GLN A 83 8.12 4.58 -5.50
C GLN A 83 9.45 3.88 -5.85
N ASP A 84 9.48 2.55 -5.81
CA ASP A 84 10.69 1.71 -5.90
C ASP A 84 11.80 2.18 -4.95
N SER A 85 11.40 2.55 -3.76
CA SER A 85 12.27 3.20 -2.78
C SER A 85 11.95 2.71 -1.37
N GLU A 86 12.84 3.05 -0.43
CA GLU A 86 12.72 2.63 0.96
C GLU A 86 12.69 3.80 1.93
N CYS A 87 12.11 3.55 3.10
CA CYS A 87 12.33 4.37 4.28
C CYS A 87 12.59 3.49 5.51
N LYS A 88 13.35 4.01 6.46
CA LYS A 88 13.68 3.30 7.70
C LYS A 88 13.06 4.00 8.90
N ILE A 89 12.19 3.29 9.63
CA ILE A 89 11.46 3.79 10.80
C ILE A 89 11.77 2.89 11.99
N GLU A 90 12.39 3.43 13.03
CA GLU A 90 12.75 2.71 14.27
C GLU A 90 13.49 1.39 14.01
N GLY A 91 14.36 1.38 13.00
CA GLY A 91 15.17 0.21 12.62
C GLY A 91 14.47 -0.81 11.71
N ILE A 92 13.21 -0.58 11.32
CA ILE A 92 12.46 -1.41 10.37
C ILE A 92 12.53 -0.77 8.99
N THR A 93 12.93 -1.54 7.99
CA THR A 93 13.03 -1.11 6.59
C THR A 93 11.71 -1.39 5.86
N PHE A 94 11.04 -0.34 5.38
CA PHE A 94 9.89 -0.41 4.50
C PHE A 94 10.35 -0.17 3.07
N PHE A 95 10.01 -1.07 2.15
CA PHE A 95 10.24 -0.89 0.72
C PHE A 95 8.90 -0.82 -0.01
N GLY A 96 8.67 0.25 -0.77
CA GLY A 96 7.48 0.45 -1.59
C GLY A 96 7.77 0.15 -3.05
N LEU A 97 7.01 -0.77 -3.65
CA LEU A 97 7.02 -1.02 -5.08
C LEU A 97 6.06 -0.06 -5.79
N ALA A 98 6.54 0.57 -6.85
CA ALA A 98 5.69 1.31 -7.78
C ALA A 98 4.71 0.36 -8.48
N TYR A 99 3.50 0.86 -8.75
CA TYR A 99 2.56 0.12 -9.57
C TYR A 99 3.15 -0.14 -10.97
N ASN A 100 2.96 -1.35 -11.48
CA ASN A 100 3.40 -1.78 -12.82
C ASN A 100 4.93 -1.90 -13.02
N HIS A 101 5.75 -1.82 -11.96
CA HIS A 101 7.20 -1.99 -12.01
C HIS A 101 7.64 -3.39 -11.55
N SER A 102 7.12 -4.43 -12.20
CA SER A 102 7.42 -5.83 -11.84
C SER A 102 8.90 -6.22 -12.00
N GLU A 103 9.70 -5.41 -12.68
CA GLU A 103 11.14 -5.68 -12.90
C GLU A 103 12.04 -5.23 -11.74
N GLN A 104 11.53 -4.43 -10.80
CA GLN A 104 12.35 -3.89 -9.72
C GLN A 104 12.87 -4.98 -8.76
N VAL A 105 14.05 -4.76 -8.26
CA VAL A 105 14.69 -5.64 -7.28
C VAL A 105 14.26 -5.21 -5.89
N ILE A 106 13.60 -6.10 -5.16
CA ILE A 106 13.28 -5.87 -3.74
C ILE A 106 14.60 -6.02 -2.95
N PRO A 107 15.00 -5.04 -2.13
CA PRO A 107 16.19 -5.15 -1.30
C PRO A 107 16.11 -6.35 -0.33
N PRO A 108 17.21 -7.09 -0.13
CA PRO A 108 17.20 -8.29 0.71
C PRO A 108 17.00 -8.00 2.21
N ASP A 109 17.16 -6.75 2.63
CA ASP A 109 16.97 -6.28 4.01
C ASP A 109 15.62 -5.58 4.22
N ALA A 110 14.69 -5.65 3.27
CA ALA A 110 13.33 -5.17 3.43
C ALA A 110 12.58 -6.01 4.46
N ASP A 111 12.23 -5.41 5.61
CA ASP A 111 11.39 -6.04 6.63
C ASP A 111 9.91 -6.06 6.22
N VAL A 112 9.45 -4.96 5.63
CA VAL A 112 8.06 -4.75 5.19
C VAL A 112 8.08 -4.35 3.72
N LEU A 113 7.45 -5.16 2.89
CA LEU A 113 7.16 -4.82 1.50
C LEU A 113 5.78 -4.18 1.43
N VAL A 114 5.66 -3.08 0.70
CA VAL A 114 4.39 -2.42 0.38
C VAL A 114 4.25 -2.39 -1.13
N SER A 115 3.17 -2.93 -1.66
CA SER A 115 2.80 -2.84 -3.07
C SER A 115 1.31 -2.55 -3.21
N HIS A 116 0.84 -2.25 -4.41
CA HIS A 116 -0.60 -2.21 -4.66
C HIS A 116 -1.10 -3.60 -5.07
N GLU A 117 -0.45 -4.23 -6.05
CA GLU A 117 -0.83 -5.56 -6.53
C GLU A 117 -0.55 -6.67 -5.51
N PRO A 118 -1.47 -7.67 -5.40
CA PRO A 118 -1.22 -8.89 -4.64
C PRO A 118 -0.26 -9.85 -5.36
N PRO A 119 0.47 -10.71 -4.63
CA PRO A 119 1.18 -11.82 -5.23
C PRO A 119 0.21 -12.93 -5.67
N PHE A 120 0.50 -13.61 -6.78
CA PHE A 120 -0.36 -14.65 -7.35
C PHE A 120 -0.73 -15.76 -6.35
N MET A 121 -2.01 -16.09 -6.26
CA MET A 121 -2.61 -17.08 -5.35
C MET A 121 -2.48 -16.75 -3.86
N ILE A 122 -2.38 -15.46 -3.50
CA ILE A 122 -2.37 -15.03 -2.10
C ILE A 122 -3.24 -13.78 -1.98
N LEU A 123 -4.44 -13.92 -1.40
CA LEU A 123 -5.42 -12.85 -1.22
C LEU A 123 -5.64 -12.01 -2.51
N ASP A 124 -5.73 -12.71 -3.65
CA ASP A 124 -5.78 -12.13 -5.00
C ASP A 124 -6.99 -12.58 -5.82
N LYS A 125 -7.95 -13.26 -5.15
CA LYS A 125 -9.05 -13.93 -5.87
C LYS A 125 -10.30 -13.07 -5.88
N ASP A 126 -10.81 -12.80 -7.09
CA ASP A 126 -12.13 -12.24 -7.30
C ASP A 126 -12.89 -13.07 -8.35
N ASN A 127 -14.19 -13.33 -8.10
CA ASN A 127 -15.06 -14.13 -8.99
C ASN A 127 -14.43 -15.46 -9.48
N ASN A 128 -13.71 -16.14 -8.60
CA ASN A 128 -12.95 -17.38 -8.89
C ASN A 128 -11.75 -17.24 -9.82
N ILE A 129 -11.33 -16.02 -10.16
CA ILE A 129 -10.14 -15.71 -10.95
C ILE A 129 -9.05 -15.17 -10.01
N HIS A 130 -7.82 -15.61 -10.22
CA HIS A 130 -6.63 -15.08 -9.56
C HIS A 130 -6.05 -13.94 -10.40
N TRP A 131 -5.89 -12.76 -9.80
CA TRP A 131 -5.43 -11.54 -10.45
C TRP A 131 -4.01 -11.13 -10.03
N GLY A 132 -3.43 -11.85 -9.08
CA GLY A 132 -2.13 -11.51 -8.53
C GLY A 132 -0.96 -11.71 -9.49
N ASN A 133 0.15 -11.07 -9.17
CA ASN A 133 1.37 -11.04 -9.96
C ASN A 133 2.30 -12.22 -9.60
N ALA A 134 2.60 -13.09 -10.58
CA ALA A 134 3.42 -14.28 -10.38
C ALA A 134 4.92 -13.94 -10.19
N ASP A 135 5.42 -12.93 -10.90
CA ASP A 135 6.81 -12.50 -10.78
C ASP A 135 7.06 -11.82 -9.43
N LEU A 136 6.11 -11.01 -8.97
CA LEU A 136 6.12 -10.44 -7.62
C LEU A 136 6.17 -11.55 -6.56
N LYS A 137 5.32 -12.58 -6.69
CA LYS A 137 5.35 -13.72 -5.76
C LYS A 137 6.72 -14.37 -5.69
N LYS A 138 7.35 -14.61 -6.86
CA LYS A 138 8.68 -15.23 -6.93
C LYS A 138 9.70 -14.40 -6.16
N LYS A 139 9.75 -13.08 -6.40
CA LYS A 139 10.67 -12.16 -5.72
C LYS A 139 10.46 -12.12 -4.22
N ILE A 140 9.20 -12.08 -3.78
CA ILE A 140 8.85 -12.12 -2.35
C ILE A 140 9.36 -13.39 -1.68
N LEU A 141 9.23 -14.54 -2.34
CA LEU A 141 9.70 -15.81 -1.80
C LEU A 141 11.23 -15.94 -1.78
N GLU A 142 11.94 -15.18 -2.61
CA GLU A 142 13.41 -15.08 -2.60
C GLU A 142 13.88 -14.19 -1.44
N VAL A 143 13.31 -12.98 -1.30
CA VAL A 143 13.68 -11.98 -0.27
C VAL A 143 13.15 -12.35 1.11
N LYS A 144 11.92 -12.85 1.19
CA LYS A 144 11.21 -13.23 2.43
C LYS A 144 11.10 -12.08 3.43
N PRO A 145 10.48 -10.94 3.07
CA PRO A 145 10.16 -9.91 4.04
C PRO A 145 9.28 -10.49 5.14
N ARG A 146 9.29 -9.89 6.33
CA ARG A 146 8.42 -10.31 7.45
C ARG A 146 6.95 -10.06 7.16
N TYR A 147 6.65 -8.96 6.45
CA TYR A 147 5.30 -8.53 6.09
C TYR A 147 5.26 -8.09 4.63
N HIS A 148 4.15 -8.41 3.96
CA HIS A 148 3.79 -7.82 2.68
C HIS A 148 2.38 -7.24 2.74
N TYR A 149 2.28 -5.92 2.59
CA TYR A 149 1.05 -5.15 2.62
C TYR A 149 0.66 -4.73 1.22
N PHE A 150 -0.62 -4.95 0.84
CA PHE A 150 -1.13 -4.64 -0.49
C PHE A 150 -2.64 -4.40 -0.47
N GLY A 151 -3.24 -4.13 -1.65
CA GLY A 151 -4.66 -3.90 -1.84
C GLY A 151 -5.18 -4.50 -3.13
N HIS A 152 -5.79 -3.66 -3.97
CA HIS A 152 -6.23 -3.93 -5.34
C HIS A 152 -7.43 -4.87 -5.46
N ILE A 153 -7.42 -6.02 -4.85
CA ILE A 153 -8.50 -7.01 -4.98
C ILE A 153 -9.46 -6.90 -3.80
N HIS A 154 -10.53 -6.13 -4.00
CA HIS A 154 -11.52 -5.81 -2.97
C HIS A 154 -12.19 -7.06 -2.36
N GLY A 155 -12.50 -8.07 -3.20
CA GLY A 155 -13.10 -9.32 -2.75
C GLY A 155 -12.17 -10.22 -1.93
N ALA A 156 -10.88 -9.89 -1.83
CA ALA A 156 -9.86 -10.70 -1.17
C ALA A 156 -9.28 -10.05 0.10
N TYR A 157 -10.01 -9.10 0.71
CA TYR A 157 -9.62 -8.50 1.98
C TYR A 157 -9.30 -9.56 3.04
N GLY A 158 -8.18 -9.41 3.72
CA GLY A 158 -7.81 -10.35 4.78
C GLY A 158 -6.31 -10.41 5.07
N THR A 159 -5.94 -11.36 5.92
CA THR A 159 -4.55 -11.62 6.30
C THR A 159 -4.28 -13.12 6.29
N GLU A 160 -3.18 -13.52 5.66
CA GLU A 160 -2.73 -14.91 5.60
C GLU A 160 -1.23 -15.01 5.93
N LYS A 161 -0.78 -16.20 6.36
CA LYS A 161 0.64 -16.47 6.62
C LYS A 161 1.13 -17.65 5.76
N HIS A 162 2.12 -17.38 4.90
CA HIS A 162 2.75 -18.38 4.06
C HIS A 162 4.28 -18.24 4.12
N HIS A 163 5.00 -19.37 4.18
CA HIS A 163 6.48 -19.40 4.19
C HIS A 163 7.14 -18.50 5.24
N GLY A 164 6.47 -18.24 6.37
CA GLY A 164 6.95 -17.33 7.42
C GLY A 164 6.62 -15.85 7.21
N ILE A 165 6.09 -15.48 6.04
CA ILE A 165 5.70 -14.12 5.66
C ILE A 165 4.23 -13.90 6.02
N VAL A 166 3.89 -12.75 6.57
CA VAL A 166 2.51 -12.30 6.78
C VAL A 166 2.09 -11.45 5.59
N PHE A 167 1.08 -11.90 4.86
CA PHE A 167 0.45 -11.18 3.75
C PHE A 167 -0.84 -10.54 4.22
N SER A 168 -1.08 -9.29 3.84
CA SER A 168 -2.29 -8.57 4.21
C SER A 168 -2.80 -7.74 3.05
N ASN A 169 -4.02 -8.04 2.61
CA ASN A 169 -4.79 -7.25 1.66
C ASN A 169 -5.76 -6.36 2.44
N ALA A 170 -5.60 -5.04 2.33
CA ALA A 170 -6.43 -4.04 3.01
C ALA A 170 -7.35 -3.27 2.05
N ALA A 171 -7.62 -3.81 0.86
CA ALA A 171 -8.55 -3.19 -0.07
C ALA A 171 -9.94 -3.00 0.57
N LEU A 172 -10.43 -1.76 0.55
CA LEU A 172 -11.70 -1.41 1.18
C LEU A 172 -12.87 -1.66 0.22
N PHE A 173 -13.92 -2.29 0.73
CA PHE A 173 -15.17 -2.46 -0.01
C PHE A 173 -16.07 -1.21 0.18
N TYR A 174 -16.66 -0.70 -0.90
CA TYR A 174 -17.58 0.45 -0.82
C TYR A 174 -18.77 0.23 0.11
N GLU A 175 -19.23 -1.00 0.25
CA GLU A 175 -20.33 -1.36 1.16
C GLU A 175 -19.94 -1.26 2.64
N SER A 176 -18.66 -1.34 2.98
CA SER A 176 -18.18 -1.19 4.35
C SER A 176 -18.23 0.24 4.89
N PHE A 177 -18.45 1.24 4.01
CA PHE A 177 -18.62 2.63 4.42
C PHE A 177 -20.09 3.01 4.76
N GLN A 178 -21.03 2.07 4.65
CA GLN A 178 -22.45 2.33 4.91
C GLN A 178 -22.93 1.94 6.32
N MET A 179 -22.01 1.63 7.23
CA MET A 179 -22.35 1.31 8.62
C MET A 179 -22.26 2.52 9.55
#